data_4a04649ae0ef13efbee1d8a3234e7748
#
_entry.id   4a04649ae0ef13efbee1d8a3234e7748
#
_cell.length_a   1.000
_cell.length_b   1.000
_cell.length_c   1.000
_cell.angle_alpha   90.00
_cell.angle_beta   90.00
_cell.angle_gamma   90.00
#
_symmetry.space_group_name_H-M   'P 1'
#
loop_
_entity.id
_entity.type
_entity.pdbx_description
1 polymer ?
#
loop_
_entity_poly.entity_id
_entity_poly.type
_entity_poly.pdbx_seq_one_letter_code
_entity_poly.pdbx_strand_id
1 'polypeptide(L)'
;GVFFRLQDLPERCQVPGEARDRLFLRVIGSPDPYAAHIDGMGGATSSTSKCVILSKSSQPDHDVDYLYGQVSIDKAFVDWSGNCGNLSTAAGAFAIHAGLVDPSRIPQNGICVVRIWQANIRKSIIAHVPVTQAQVQETGDFELDGVTFPAAEIVLEFIDPAAAEDGSA
;
A
#
# COMPACT_ATOMS: atom_id res chain seq x y z
N GLY A 1 4.77 7.57 1.04
CA GLY A 1 4.29 6.61 2.03
C GLY A 1 5.35 5.60 2.43
N VAL A 2 5.21 5.01 3.59
CA VAL A 2 6.14 4.00 4.12
C VAL A 2 5.41 2.65 4.19
N PHE A 3 6.05 1.60 3.66
CA PHE A 3 5.46 0.27 3.56
C PHE A 3 6.11 -0.69 4.55
N PHE A 4 5.28 -1.52 5.19
CA PHE A 4 5.72 -2.54 6.14
C PHE A 4 5.07 -3.89 5.84
N ARG A 5 5.83 -4.98 6.04
CA ARG A 5 5.18 -6.28 6.23
C ARG A 5 4.66 -6.36 7.67
N LEU A 6 3.45 -6.84 7.85
CA LEU A 6 2.84 -7.00 9.18
C LEU A 6 3.75 -7.80 10.12
N GLN A 7 4.34 -8.88 9.62
CA GLN A 7 5.20 -9.77 10.41
C GLN A 7 6.51 -9.13 10.92
N ASP A 8 6.95 -8.04 10.30
CA ASP A 8 8.16 -7.32 10.71
C ASP A 8 7.89 -6.27 11.78
N LEU A 9 6.62 -5.95 12.04
CA LEU A 9 6.25 -5.05 13.13
C LEU A 9 6.46 -5.75 14.48
N PRO A 10 6.80 -4.98 15.54
CA PRO A 10 6.76 -5.52 16.90
C PRO A 10 5.39 -6.16 17.17
N GLU A 11 5.38 -7.28 17.90
CA GLU A 11 4.16 -8.06 18.13
C GLU A 11 2.97 -7.21 18.59
N ARG A 12 3.21 -6.29 19.53
CA ARG A 12 2.18 -5.37 20.04
C ARG A 12 1.63 -4.40 18.98
N CYS A 13 2.34 -4.22 17.87
CA CYS A 13 1.93 -3.34 16.75
C CYS A 13 1.28 -4.11 15.61
N GLN A 14 1.27 -5.45 15.66
CA GLN A 14 0.65 -6.29 14.62
C GLN A 14 -0.88 -6.29 14.70
N VAL A 15 -1.44 -5.86 15.82
CA VAL A 15 -2.89 -5.70 16.01
C VAL A 15 -3.28 -4.23 16.03
N PRO A 16 -4.52 -3.87 15.63
CA PRO A 16 -5.01 -2.50 15.74
C PRO A 16 -4.96 -1.98 17.17
N GLY A 17 -4.62 -0.71 17.34
CA GLY A 17 -4.61 -0.07 18.63
C GLY A 17 -3.51 0.97 18.79
N GLU A 18 -3.42 1.53 19.98
CA GLU A 18 -2.53 2.64 20.33
C GLU A 18 -1.05 2.34 20.04
N ALA A 19 -0.58 1.11 20.27
CA ALA A 19 0.83 0.75 20.05
C ALA A 19 1.19 0.85 18.56
N ARG A 20 0.30 0.40 17.67
CA ARG A 20 0.46 0.55 16.22
C ARG A 20 0.45 2.02 15.81
N ASP A 21 -0.51 2.78 16.28
CA ASP A 21 -0.65 4.20 15.96
C ASP A 21 0.59 4.98 16.39
N ARG A 22 1.09 4.74 17.59
CA ARG A 22 2.32 5.36 18.10
C ARG A 22 3.55 5.05 17.25
N LEU A 23 3.67 3.80 16.79
CA LEU A 23 4.77 3.43 15.90
C LEU A 23 4.72 4.24 14.61
N PHE A 24 3.56 4.34 13.99
CA PHE A 24 3.42 5.06 12.72
C PHE A 24 3.55 6.57 12.88
N LEU A 25 3.02 7.13 13.94
CA LEU A 25 3.28 8.52 14.29
C LEU A 25 4.78 8.79 14.39
N ARG A 26 5.53 7.92 15.07
CA ARG A 26 6.98 8.10 15.22
C ARG A 26 7.74 7.93 13.91
N VAL A 27 7.37 6.97 13.08
CA VAL A 27 8.00 6.76 11.76
C VAL A 27 7.80 7.97 10.86
N ILE A 28 6.61 8.52 10.83
CA ILE A 28 6.27 9.69 10.01
C ILE A 28 6.89 10.98 10.58
N GLY A 29 7.07 11.04 11.89
CA GLY A 29 7.55 12.23 12.59
C GLY A 29 6.41 13.11 13.12
N SER A 30 5.28 12.52 13.45
CA SER A 30 4.08 13.19 13.94
C SER A 30 3.83 12.89 15.43
N PRO A 31 3.16 13.80 16.16
CA PRO A 31 2.74 15.13 15.72
C PRO A 31 3.93 16.09 15.66
N ASP A 32 4.01 16.87 14.61
CA ASP A 32 5.03 17.90 14.46
C ASP A 32 4.36 19.28 14.40
N PRO A 33 4.50 20.10 15.46
CA PRO A 33 3.91 21.44 15.51
C PRO A 33 4.52 22.41 14.48
N TYR A 34 5.69 22.08 13.96
CA TYR A 34 6.38 22.89 12.94
C TYR A 34 6.02 22.46 11.51
N ALA A 35 5.23 21.39 11.36
CA ALA A 35 4.81 20.84 10.08
C ALA A 35 5.96 20.63 9.07
N ALA A 36 7.08 20.13 9.54
CA ALA A 36 8.30 19.91 8.73
C ALA A 36 8.70 18.44 8.63
N HIS A 37 8.31 17.60 9.60
CA HIS A 37 8.69 16.17 9.68
C HIS A 37 10.20 15.92 9.54
N ILE A 38 11.04 16.84 10.04
CA ILE A 38 12.50 16.72 9.92
C ILE A 38 13.01 15.45 10.61
N ASP A 39 12.39 15.09 11.73
CA ASP A 39 12.70 13.86 12.48
C ASP A 39 11.72 12.73 12.15
N GLY A 40 11.56 12.43 10.86
CA GLY A 40 10.67 11.38 10.40
C GLY A 40 10.68 11.22 8.87
N MET A 41 9.85 10.31 8.38
CA MET A 41 9.77 9.96 6.95
C MET A 41 8.54 10.55 6.25
N GLY A 42 7.79 11.43 6.91
CA GLY A 42 6.48 11.88 6.43
C GLY A 42 6.52 12.96 5.36
N GLY A 43 7.58 13.76 5.28
CA GLY A 43 7.71 14.84 4.30
C GLY A 43 6.72 16.00 4.46
N ALA A 44 5.97 16.07 5.56
CA ALA A 44 5.09 17.17 5.96
C ALA A 44 3.97 17.55 4.98
N THR A 45 3.54 16.62 4.15
CA THR A 45 2.36 16.79 3.30
C THR A 45 1.38 15.65 3.51
N SER A 46 0.09 15.86 3.23
CA SER A 46 -0.91 14.79 3.26
C SER A 46 -0.62 13.68 2.24
N SER A 47 0.03 14.03 1.13
CA SER A 47 0.41 13.06 0.10
C SER A 47 1.53 12.11 0.52
N THR A 48 2.36 12.51 1.46
CA THR A 48 3.55 11.76 1.89
C THR A 48 3.44 11.18 3.30
N SER A 49 2.55 11.72 4.16
CA SER A 49 2.36 11.29 5.55
C SER A 49 1.46 10.05 5.66
N LYS A 50 1.90 8.94 5.07
CA LYS A 50 1.10 7.74 4.90
C LYS A 50 1.90 6.49 5.25
N CYS A 51 1.23 5.53 5.88
CA CYS A 51 1.77 4.21 6.14
C CYS A 51 0.89 3.13 5.52
N VAL A 52 1.54 2.05 5.08
CA VAL A 52 0.88 0.87 4.54
C VAL A 52 1.40 -0.36 5.24
N ILE A 53 0.50 -1.24 5.63
CA ILE A 53 0.83 -2.58 6.12
C ILE A 53 0.35 -3.61 5.11
N LEU A 54 1.25 -4.50 4.70
CA LEU A 54 0.92 -5.63 3.85
C LEU A 54 1.17 -6.95 4.59
N SER A 55 0.27 -7.90 4.36
CA SER A 55 0.37 -9.26 4.87
C SER A 55 -0.16 -10.24 3.82
N LYS A 56 0.17 -11.53 3.95
CA LYS A 56 -0.52 -12.55 3.15
C LYS A 56 -2.00 -12.48 3.43
N SER A 57 -2.80 -12.56 2.37
CA SER A 57 -4.25 -12.43 2.52
C SER A 57 -4.86 -13.63 3.24
N SER A 58 -5.83 -13.33 4.10
CA SER A 58 -6.75 -14.30 4.68
C SER A 58 -8.02 -14.46 3.84
N GLN A 59 -8.21 -13.61 2.82
CA GLN A 59 -9.38 -13.65 1.94
C GLN A 59 -9.17 -14.66 0.80
N PRO A 60 -10.21 -15.43 0.42
CA PRO A 60 -10.15 -16.29 -0.75
C PRO A 60 -9.76 -15.52 -2.01
N ASP A 61 -8.99 -16.15 -2.89
CA ASP A 61 -8.58 -15.59 -4.19
C ASP A 61 -7.82 -14.27 -4.14
N HIS A 62 -7.21 -13.93 -2.99
CA HIS A 62 -6.34 -12.78 -2.82
C HIS A 62 -4.93 -13.20 -2.40
N ASP A 63 -3.94 -12.45 -2.83
CA ASP A 63 -2.53 -12.69 -2.48
C ASP A 63 -2.14 -11.95 -1.21
N VAL A 64 -2.54 -10.69 -1.08
CA VAL A 64 -2.18 -9.82 0.03
C VAL A 64 -3.36 -9.01 0.55
N ASP A 65 -3.33 -8.76 1.84
CA ASP A 65 -4.14 -7.73 2.49
C ASP A 65 -3.34 -6.43 2.52
N TYR A 66 -3.99 -5.33 2.14
CA TYR A 66 -3.45 -3.99 2.09
C TYR A 66 -4.21 -3.11 3.07
N LEU A 67 -3.54 -2.64 4.11
CA LEU A 67 -4.10 -1.74 5.10
C LEU A 67 -3.40 -0.39 5.02
N TYR A 68 -4.17 0.68 4.85
CA TYR A 68 -3.71 2.03 4.68
C TYR A 68 -3.99 2.90 5.90
N GLY A 69 -3.01 3.69 6.33
CA GLY A 69 -3.15 4.67 7.40
C GLY A 69 -2.71 6.06 6.95
N GLN A 70 -3.59 7.04 7.08
CA GLN A 70 -3.26 8.45 6.89
C GLN A 70 -2.82 9.03 8.23
N VAL A 71 -1.57 9.43 8.33
CA VAL A 71 -1.00 10.00 9.56
C VAL A 71 -1.18 11.51 9.55
N SER A 72 -1.79 12.05 10.60
CA SER A 72 -1.92 13.51 10.76
C SER A 72 -0.53 14.15 10.95
N ILE A 73 -0.32 15.34 10.41
CA ILE A 73 0.95 16.05 10.49
C ILE A 73 1.15 16.63 11.89
N ASP A 74 0.14 17.33 12.40
CA ASP A 74 0.20 18.16 13.62
C ASP A 74 -0.52 17.53 14.81
N LYS A 75 -1.24 16.42 14.62
CA LYS A 75 -2.00 15.74 15.67
C LYS A 75 -1.54 14.30 15.87
N ALA A 76 -1.65 13.82 17.10
CA ALA A 76 -1.36 12.43 17.42
C ALA A 76 -2.51 11.51 16.98
N PHE A 77 -2.74 11.41 15.67
CA PHE A 77 -3.85 10.67 15.08
C PHE A 77 -3.47 9.98 13.78
N VAL A 78 -3.91 8.74 13.64
CA VAL A 78 -3.83 7.96 12.40
C VAL A 78 -5.26 7.61 11.96
N ASP A 79 -5.62 7.97 10.73
CA ASP A 79 -6.91 7.64 10.14
C ASP A 79 -6.79 6.36 9.31
N TRP A 80 -7.51 5.32 9.75
CA TRP A 80 -7.58 4.02 9.10
C TRP A 80 -8.86 3.83 8.28
N SER A 81 -9.71 4.84 8.15
CA SER A 81 -11.02 4.73 7.49
C SER A 81 -10.97 4.84 5.97
N GLY A 82 -9.90 5.41 5.44
CA GLY A 82 -9.79 5.74 4.03
C GLY A 82 -9.08 4.70 3.16
N ASN A 83 -8.91 5.08 1.90
CA ASN A 83 -8.08 4.39 0.92
C ASN A 83 -7.23 5.41 0.17
N CYS A 84 -6.09 4.96 -0.34
CA CYS A 84 -5.23 5.75 -1.20
C CYS A 84 -4.98 4.99 -2.52
N GLY A 85 -5.62 5.45 -3.60
CA GLY A 85 -5.44 4.87 -4.93
C GLY A 85 -3.99 4.91 -5.40
N ASN A 86 -3.29 6.02 -5.17
CA ASN A 86 -1.90 6.18 -5.60
C ASN A 86 -0.94 5.20 -4.91
N LEU A 87 -1.11 4.96 -3.61
CA LEU A 87 -0.27 3.99 -2.89
C LEU A 87 -0.59 2.54 -3.28
N SER A 88 -1.79 2.27 -3.77
CA SER A 88 -2.15 0.94 -4.28
C SER A 88 -1.23 0.50 -5.43
N THR A 89 -0.70 1.44 -6.20
CA THR A 89 0.28 1.16 -7.26
C THR A 89 1.53 0.47 -6.74
N ALA A 90 2.03 0.90 -5.59
CA ALA A 90 3.22 0.30 -4.98
C ALA A 90 2.93 -1.00 -4.22
N ALA A 91 1.67 -1.25 -3.87
CA ALA A 91 1.31 -2.40 -3.04
C ALA A 91 1.63 -3.75 -3.71
N GLY A 92 1.32 -3.90 -5.00
CA GLY A 92 1.63 -5.12 -5.76
C GLY A 92 3.13 -5.35 -5.91
N ALA A 93 3.88 -4.29 -6.24
CA ALA A 93 5.33 -4.35 -6.35
C ALA A 93 6.00 -4.69 -5.02
N PHE A 94 5.56 -4.04 -3.94
CA PHE A 94 6.06 -4.34 -2.60
C PHE A 94 5.74 -5.79 -2.19
N ALA A 95 4.56 -6.29 -2.49
CA ALA A 95 4.15 -7.66 -2.17
C ALA A 95 5.07 -8.70 -2.82
N ILE A 96 5.46 -8.49 -4.08
CA ILE A 96 6.41 -9.35 -4.78
C ILE A 96 7.80 -9.25 -4.12
N HIS A 97 8.30 -8.04 -3.94
CA HIS A 97 9.61 -7.78 -3.36
C HIS A 97 9.75 -8.34 -1.93
N ALA A 98 8.71 -8.22 -1.15
CA ALA A 98 8.68 -8.67 0.25
C ALA A 98 8.41 -10.18 0.42
N GLY A 99 8.23 -10.93 -0.67
CA GLY A 99 7.98 -12.37 -0.62
C GLY A 99 6.58 -12.75 -0.12
N LEU A 100 5.60 -11.87 -0.30
CA LEU A 100 4.22 -12.11 0.11
C LEU A 100 3.38 -12.80 -0.99
N VAL A 101 3.83 -12.78 -2.22
CA VAL A 101 3.22 -13.50 -3.34
C VAL A 101 3.85 -14.87 -3.47
N ASP A 102 3.04 -15.90 -3.69
CA ASP A 102 3.55 -17.26 -3.93
C ASP A 102 4.50 -17.26 -5.14
N PRO A 103 5.74 -17.77 -4.99
CA PRO A 103 6.72 -17.80 -6.08
C PRO A 103 6.21 -18.48 -7.35
N SER A 104 5.33 -19.47 -7.24
CA SER A 104 4.73 -20.16 -8.41
C SER A 104 3.88 -19.24 -9.28
N ARG A 105 3.42 -18.12 -8.74
CA ARG A 105 2.60 -17.12 -9.42
C ARG A 105 3.40 -15.98 -10.04
N ILE A 106 4.70 -15.92 -9.77
CA ILE A 106 5.60 -14.89 -10.30
C ILE A 106 6.26 -15.44 -11.57
N PRO A 107 5.95 -14.92 -12.77
CA PRO A 107 6.61 -15.34 -14.00
C PRO A 107 8.08 -14.91 -14.02
N GLN A 108 8.90 -15.58 -14.81
CA GLN A 108 10.29 -15.15 -15.02
C GLN A 108 10.36 -13.77 -15.69
N ASN A 109 9.51 -13.55 -16.68
CA ASN A 109 9.42 -12.28 -17.40
C ASN A 109 7.96 -12.03 -17.78
N GLY A 110 7.58 -10.77 -17.87
CA GLY A 110 6.24 -10.35 -18.26
C GLY A 110 5.48 -9.70 -17.13
N ILE A 111 4.21 -10.02 -16.96
CA ILE A 111 3.32 -9.39 -15.97
C ILE A 111 3.00 -10.38 -14.87
N CYS A 112 3.27 -9.99 -13.64
CA CYS A 112 2.75 -10.66 -12.44
C CYS A 112 1.44 -10.02 -12.01
N VAL A 113 0.38 -10.80 -11.97
CA VAL A 113 -0.93 -10.34 -11.50
C VAL A 113 -0.99 -10.54 -9.99
N VAL A 114 -1.11 -9.45 -9.24
CA VAL A 114 -1.23 -9.47 -7.78
C VAL A 114 -2.65 -9.10 -7.39
N ARG A 115 -3.31 -9.98 -6.65
CA ARG A 115 -4.68 -9.80 -6.17
C ARG A 115 -4.63 -9.24 -4.77
N ILE A 116 -5.08 -7.99 -4.62
CA ILE A 116 -4.97 -7.21 -3.40
C ILE A 116 -6.35 -7.07 -2.76
N TRP A 117 -6.45 -7.42 -1.47
CA TRP A 117 -7.60 -7.07 -0.65
C TRP A 117 -7.31 -5.76 0.08
N GLN A 118 -8.02 -4.71 -0.29
CA GLN A 118 -7.95 -3.41 0.38
C GLN A 118 -8.81 -3.47 1.66
N ALA A 119 -8.17 -3.67 2.79
CA ALA A 119 -8.82 -4.02 4.05
C ALA A 119 -9.65 -2.89 4.65
N ASN A 120 -9.27 -1.61 4.44
CA ASN A 120 -9.97 -0.46 5.01
C ASN A 120 -11.40 -0.35 4.47
N ILE A 121 -11.58 -0.51 3.16
CA ILE A 121 -12.87 -0.35 2.48
C ILE A 121 -13.45 -1.67 1.96
N ARG A 122 -12.75 -2.79 2.21
CA ARG A 122 -13.18 -4.14 1.86
C ARG A 122 -13.46 -4.31 0.35
N LYS A 123 -12.53 -3.86 -0.47
CA LYS A 123 -12.59 -3.96 -1.93
C LYS A 123 -11.38 -4.69 -2.49
N SER A 124 -11.55 -5.25 -3.68
CA SER A 124 -10.48 -5.93 -4.41
C SER A 124 -9.80 -4.98 -5.39
N ILE A 125 -8.49 -5.10 -5.47
CA ILE A 125 -7.66 -4.40 -6.45
C ILE A 125 -6.79 -5.45 -7.14
N ILE A 126 -6.73 -5.40 -8.47
CA ILE A 126 -5.84 -6.24 -9.27
C ILE A 126 -4.71 -5.36 -9.78
N ALA A 127 -3.48 -5.71 -9.42
CA ALA A 127 -2.28 -5.01 -9.89
C ALA A 127 -1.56 -5.85 -10.93
N HIS A 128 -1.28 -5.26 -12.08
CA HIS A 128 -0.47 -5.84 -13.16
C HIS A 128 0.93 -5.29 -13.07
N VAL A 129 1.83 -6.06 -12.47
CA VAL A 129 3.19 -5.62 -12.12
C VAL A 129 4.19 -6.22 -13.11
N PRO A 130 4.94 -5.40 -13.88
CA PRO A 130 5.99 -5.92 -14.73
C PRO A 130 7.12 -6.54 -13.92
N VAL A 131 7.58 -7.70 -14.36
CA VAL A 131 8.68 -8.44 -13.76
C VAL A 131 9.70 -8.87 -14.79
N THR A 132 10.96 -8.91 -14.39
CA THR A 132 12.09 -9.40 -15.17
C THR A 132 12.95 -10.26 -14.26
N GLN A 133 13.29 -11.48 -14.71
CA GLN A 133 14.02 -12.44 -13.88
C GLN A 133 13.35 -12.71 -12.52
N ALA A 134 12.03 -12.84 -12.55
CA ALA A 134 11.17 -13.02 -11.37
C ALA A 134 11.29 -11.92 -10.30
N GLN A 135 11.77 -10.74 -10.68
CA GLN A 135 11.86 -9.56 -9.82
C GLN A 135 11.05 -8.41 -10.41
N VAL A 136 10.58 -7.52 -9.56
CA VAL A 136 9.87 -6.31 -10.01
C VAL A 136 10.77 -5.51 -10.95
N GLN A 137 10.23 -5.20 -12.14
CA GLN A 137 10.89 -4.30 -13.08
C GLN A 137 10.52 -2.86 -12.71
N GLU A 138 11.51 -2.07 -12.31
CA GLU A 138 11.29 -0.67 -11.91
C GLU A 138 11.49 0.30 -13.06
N THR A 139 12.39 -0.05 -13.97
CA THR A 139 12.75 0.81 -15.11
C THR A 139 11.83 0.59 -16.30
N GLY A 140 11.48 1.66 -17.00
CA GLY A 140 10.64 1.66 -18.19
C GLY A 140 10.58 3.06 -18.81
N ASP A 141 9.79 3.20 -19.83
CA ASP A 141 9.59 4.44 -20.58
C ASP A 141 8.20 5.07 -20.37
N PHE A 142 7.42 4.54 -19.43
CA PHE A 142 6.12 5.10 -19.11
C PHE A 142 6.28 6.42 -18.37
N GLU A 143 5.68 7.47 -18.91
CA GLU A 143 5.66 8.81 -18.33
C GLU A 143 4.30 9.09 -17.70
N LEU A 144 4.31 9.66 -16.50
CA LEU A 144 3.11 10.06 -15.77
C LEU A 144 3.18 11.54 -15.45
N ASP A 145 2.14 12.28 -15.79
CA ASP A 145 2.03 13.71 -15.50
C ASP A 145 2.22 13.99 -13.99
N GLY A 146 3.13 14.90 -13.69
CA GLY A 146 3.47 15.24 -12.30
C GLY A 146 4.57 14.36 -11.67
N VAL A 147 5.09 13.36 -12.38
CA VAL A 147 6.23 12.55 -11.98
C VAL A 147 7.43 12.84 -12.86
N THR A 148 8.58 13.11 -12.26
CA THR A 148 9.75 13.64 -12.96
C THR A 148 10.42 12.62 -13.88
N PHE A 149 10.43 11.35 -13.48
CA PHE A 149 11.19 10.32 -14.19
C PHE A 149 10.27 9.20 -14.72
N PRO A 150 10.54 8.68 -15.94
CA PRO A 150 9.81 7.52 -16.44
C PRO A 150 10.13 6.27 -15.62
N ALA A 151 9.21 5.31 -15.64
CA ALA A 151 9.32 4.04 -14.93
C ALA A 151 8.57 2.94 -15.69
N ALA A 152 8.61 1.72 -15.18
CA ALA A 152 7.75 0.66 -15.68
C ALA A 152 6.30 0.93 -15.31
N GLU A 153 5.39 0.75 -16.27
CA GLU A 153 3.96 0.97 -16.06
C GLU A 153 3.35 -0.14 -15.17
N ILE A 154 2.61 0.27 -14.15
CA ILE A 154 1.78 -0.63 -13.34
C ILE A 154 0.31 -0.29 -13.59
N VAL A 155 -0.46 -1.25 -14.08
CA VAL A 155 -1.89 -1.09 -14.32
C VAL A 155 -2.67 -1.63 -13.13
N LEU A 156 -3.65 -0.85 -12.66
CA LEU A 156 -4.54 -1.23 -11.57
C LEU A 156 -5.98 -1.36 -12.07
N GLU A 157 -6.65 -2.41 -11.62
CA GLU A 157 -8.09 -2.58 -11.78
C GLU A 157 -8.73 -2.49 -10.39
N PHE A 158 -9.60 -1.51 -10.20
CA PHE A 158 -10.39 -1.37 -8.98
C PHE A 158 -11.72 -2.09 -9.18
N ILE A 159 -11.90 -3.21 -8.49
CA ILE A 159 -13.12 -4.01 -8.59
C ILE A 159 -14.13 -3.42 -7.61
N ASP A 160 -15.21 -2.87 -8.15
CA ASP A 160 -16.29 -2.30 -7.34
C ASP A 160 -17.43 -3.32 -7.17
N PRO A 161 -17.60 -3.92 -5.98
CA PRO A 161 -18.72 -4.79 -5.71
C PRO A 161 -20.08 -4.05 -5.61
N ALA A 162 -20.08 -2.71 -5.49
CA ALA A 162 -21.30 -1.94 -5.33
C ALA A 162 -22.19 -1.91 -6.58
N ALA A 163 -21.69 -2.29 -7.76
CA ALA A 163 -22.50 -2.44 -8.96
C ALA A 163 -23.50 -3.64 -8.89
N ALA A 164 -23.40 -4.47 -7.86
CA ALA A 164 -24.30 -5.62 -7.65
C ALA A 164 -25.44 -5.34 -6.67
N GLU A 165 -25.43 -4.23 -5.94
CA GLU A 165 -26.43 -3.90 -4.91
C GLU A 165 -27.52 -2.93 -5.38
N ASP A 166 -27.38 -2.29 -6.54
CA ASP A 166 -28.39 -1.37 -7.08
C ASP A 166 -29.45 -2.06 -7.96
N GLY A 167 -29.56 -3.36 -7.86
CA GLY A 167 -30.53 -4.20 -8.57
C GLY A 167 -31.74 -4.63 -7.74
N SER A 168 -32.25 -3.80 -6.83
CA SER A 168 -33.50 -4.10 -6.13
C SER A 168 -34.36 -2.85 -6.01
N ALA A 169 -35.25 -2.69 -6.96
CA ALA A 169 -36.53 -2.03 -6.73
C ALA A 169 -37.64 -3.03 -6.97
#